data_bb9cd46cf85a8e64606b60eb4212765b
#
_entry.id   bb9cd46cf85a8e64606b60eb4212765b
#
_cell.length_a   1.000
_cell.length_b   1.000
_cell.length_c   1.000
_cell.angle_alpha   90.00
_cell.angle_beta   90.00
_cell.angle_gamma   90.00
#
_symmetry.space_group_name_H-M   'P 1'
#
loop_
_entity.id
_entity.type
_entity.pdbx_description
1 polymer ?
#
loop_
_entity_poly.entity_id
_entity_poly.type
_entity_poly.pdbx_seq_one_letter_code
_entity_poly.pdbx_strand_id
1 'polypeptide(L)'
;MRIEAESAITGGAPNMIRPFAGNGRPRVVILGAGFGGLAAAMGLKGADVHITVIDRRNYHLFQPLLYQVATAGLSPAQVAMPIRRILSRQRNVTVLMQRVERIDKAMQLVETADRAIPYDYLIVATGARHAYFGHEEWAESAPGLKTIGDATEIRARILSAFERAEVTQDEKRREVLLTFVVIGGGPTGVEMAGAIAELARKVVVRDFRHIDAASARVVLVEAGNRILPAMPACLSAMAQRQLEGLGVEVLSTNAVTHCDAEGVMLADGRQIRSSCVLWAAGIMASKAAKWLGAEADRAGRAMVDERLNIPSHDNIFVIGDTAAVKNEDGCPVPSIAPAAKQMGKHVARAIRALMAGDPVEPFRYRHRGNLATIGRKAAVADFGRFRLSGYSAWLVWNLAHLWFLVGFRNRLLVFIDWGLAYLSYERSARLITDRHER
;
A
#
# COMPACT_ATOMS: atom_id res chain seq x y z
N MET A 1 9.73 51.57 -32.49
CA MET A 1 11.05 51.02 -32.14
C MET A 1 10.83 49.98 -31.05
N ARG A 2 10.62 48.71 -31.43
CA ARG A 2 10.40 47.57 -30.52
C ARG A 2 11.78 46.94 -30.28
N ILE A 3 12.11 46.75 -29.01
CA ILE A 3 13.29 45.99 -28.60
C ILE A 3 12.76 44.61 -28.15
N GLU A 4 13.02 43.60 -28.97
CA GLU A 4 12.84 42.22 -28.63
C GLU A 4 13.98 41.80 -27.70
N ALA A 5 13.65 41.29 -26.53
CA ALA A 5 14.60 40.65 -25.62
C ALA A 5 14.46 39.14 -25.77
N GLU A 6 15.36 38.55 -26.57
CA GLU A 6 15.61 37.11 -26.57
C GLU A 6 16.13 36.69 -25.19
N SER A 7 15.36 35.90 -24.46
CA SER A 7 15.86 35.19 -23.29
C SER A 7 16.45 33.86 -23.73
N ALA A 8 17.75 33.81 -23.86
CA ALA A 8 18.51 32.58 -24.03
C ALA A 8 18.35 31.70 -22.76
N ILE A 9 17.60 30.62 -22.90
CA ILE A 9 17.57 29.54 -21.91
C ILE A 9 18.91 28.78 -22.04
N THR A 10 19.90 29.17 -21.25
CA THR A 10 21.11 28.38 -21.07
C THR A 10 20.76 27.13 -20.30
N GLY A 11 20.77 25.99 -20.99
CA GLY A 11 20.72 24.66 -20.40
C GLY A 11 21.93 24.47 -19.49
N GLY A 12 21.80 24.82 -18.21
CA GLY A 12 22.79 24.52 -17.20
C GLY A 12 22.89 23.01 -16.99
N ALA A 13 24.09 22.45 -17.14
CA ALA A 13 24.37 21.09 -16.75
C ALA A 13 23.87 20.87 -15.30
N PRO A 14 23.29 19.69 -14.99
CA PRO A 14 22.75 19.41 -13.65
C PRO A 14 23.85 19.67 -12.62
N ASN A 15 23.53 20.49 -11.64
CA ASN A 15 24.43 20.94 -10.58
C ASN A 15 24.97 19.68 -9.87
N MET A 16 26.19 19.23 -10.28
CA MET A 16 26.90 18.16 -9.59
C MET A 16 27.30 18.68 -8.21
N ILE A 17 26.34 18.66 -7.28
CA ILE A 17 26.69 18.79 -5.87
C ILE A 17 27.70 17.68 -5.62
N ARG A 18 28.94 18.07 -5.26
CA ARG A 18 30.00 17.13 -4.94
C ARG A 18 29.40 15.98 -4.15
N PRO A 19 29.64 14.70 -4.55
CA PRO A 19 29.20 13.57 -3.75
C PRO A 19 29.63 13.86 -2.33
N PHE A 20 28.76 13.60 -1.34
CA PHE A 20 29.19 13.61 0.05
C PHE A 20 30.50 12.84 0.06
N ALA A 21 31.60 13.53 0.32
CA ALA A 21 32.93 12.97 0.13
C ALA A 21 33.00 11.68 0.96
N GLY A 22 32.78 10.55 0.29
CA GLY A 22 32.88 9.26 0.91
C GLY A 22 34.35 9.11 1.27
N ASN A 23 34.63 9.00 2.56
CA ASN A 23 35.95 8.69 3.09
C ASN A 23 36.39 7.27 2.67
N GLY A 24 36.35 6.92 1.40
CA GLY A 24 36.62 5.57 0.89
C GLY A 24 35.55 4.50 1.17
N ARG A 25 34.42 4.86 1.83
CA ARG A 25 33.32 3.92 2.16
C ARG A 25 32.42 3.68 0.98
N PRO A 26 32.00 2.42 0.72
CA PRO A 26 31.03 2.11 -0.31
C PRO A 26 29.70 2.85 -0.12
N ARG A 27 29.13 3.32 -1.22
CA ARG A 27 27.86 4.06 -1.26
C ARG A 27 26.72 3.12 -1.57
N VAL A 28 25.78 2.99 -0.66
CA VAL A 28 24.56 2.22 -0.84
C VAL A 28 23.39 3.16 -1.07
N VAL A 29 22.78 3.15 -2.25
CA VAL A 29 21.58 3.93 -2.55
C VAL A 29 20.35 3.03 -2.47
N ILE A 30 19.34 3.46 -1.70
CA ILE A 30 18.08 2.72 -1.48
C ILE A 30 16.93 3.57 -2.01
N LEU A 31 16.22 3.06 -3.03
CA LEU A 31 15.06 3.72 -3.63
C LEU A 31 13.78 3.20 -2.98
N GLY A 32 13.13 4.06 -2.19
CA GLY A 32 11.91 3.74 -1.45
C GLY A 32 12.17 3.30 -0.01
N ALA A 33 11.49 3.97 0.94
CA ALA A 33 11.50 3.67 2.37
C ALA A 33 10.24 2.89 2.82
N GLY A 34 9.71 2.03 1.93
CA GLY A 34 8.68 1.05 2.28
C GLY A 34 9.23 -0.06 3.18
N PHE A 35 8.50 -1.17 3.29
CA PHE A 35 8.90 -2.29 4.16
C PHE A 35 10.26 -2.89 3.80
N GLY A 36 10.54 -3.04 2.50
CA GLY A 36 11.81 -3.63 2.04
C GLY A 36 12.99 -2.67 2.22
N GLY A 37 12.88 -1.45 1.69
CA GLY A 37 13.97 -0.47 1.75
C GLY A 37 14.32 -0.04 3.17
N LEU A 38 13.32 0.15 4.04
CA LEU A 38 13.56 0.44 5.45
C LEU A 38 14.24 -0.72 6.17
N ALA A 39 13.83 -1.97 5.88
CA ALA A 39 14.47 -3.15 6.45
C ALA A 39 15.93 -3.31 5.99
N ALA A 40 16.23 -2.98 4.73
CA ALA A 40 17.60 -2.95 4.20
C ALA A 40 18.44 -1.87 4.88
N ALA A 41 17.94 -0.62 4.95
CA ALA A 41 18.62 0.49 5.62
C ALA A 41 18.96 0.15 7.07
N MET A 42 17.99 -0.37 7.83
CA MET A 42 18.19 -0.78 9.23
C MET A 42 19.15 -1.97 9.37
N GLY A 43 19.11 -2.92 8.43
CA GLY A 43 20.01 -4.08 8.40
C GLY A 43 21.47 -3.72 8.15
N LEU A 44 21.72 -2.59 7.49
CA LEU A 44 23.05 -2.02 7.25
C LEU A 44 23.52 -1.06 8.37
N LYS A 45 22.78 -0.94 9.46
CA LYS A 45 23.20 -0.14 10.62
C LYS A 45 24.56 -0.65 11.14
N GLY A 46 25.52 0.27 11.29
CA GLY A 46 26.87 -0.05 11.77
C GLY A 46 27.78 -0.75 10.74
N ALA A 47 27.32 -0.98 9.50
CA ALA A 47 28.20 -1.35 8.40
C ALA A 47 29.08 -0.15 7.99
N ASP A 48 30.27 -0.43 7.49
CA ASP A 48 31.19 0.62 7.01
C ASP A 48 30.83 1.08 5.59
N VAL A 49 29.60 1.59 5.46
CA VAL A 49 29.01 2.11 4.23
C VAL A 49 28.37 3.47 4.47
N HIS A 50 28.23 4.25 3.41
CA HIS A 50 27.37 5.43 3.41
C HIS A 50 26.06 5.10 2.71
N ILE A 51 24.93 5.24 3.43
CA ILE A 51 23.60 4.90 2.92
C ILE A 51 22.87 6.18 2.54
N THR A 52 22.30 6.22 1.32
CA THR A 52 21.37 7.26 0.90
C THR A 52 20.01 6.64 0.62
N VAL A 53 19.01 6.96 1.44
CA VAL A 53 17.62 6.54 1.23
C VAL A 53 16.88 7.65 0.49
N ILE A 54 16.31 7.33 -0.67
CA ILE A 54 15.55 8.26 -1.51
C ILE A 54 14.09 7.82 -1.51
N ASP A 55 13.18 8.67 -1.05
CA ASP A 55 11.73 8.44 -1.15
C ASP A 55 11.03 9.74 -1.57
N ARG A 56 9.97 9.62 -2.36
CA ARG A 56 9.13 10.76 -2.76
C ARG A 56 8.28 11.31 -1.61
N ARG A 57 8.21 10.61 -0.48
CA ARG A 57 7.49 10.98 0.75
C ARG A 57 8.44 11.04 1.92
N ASN A 58 8.10 11.83 2.91
CA ASN A 58 8.90 11.94 4.13
C ASN A 58 8.57 10.87 5.20
N TYR A 59 7.64 9.95 4.91
CA TYR A 59 7.14 8.97 5.89
C TYR A 59 7.15 7.54 5.38
N HIS A 60 7.37 6.62 6.30
CA HIS A 60 7.07 5.19 6.16
C HIS A 60 5.61 4.96 6.51
N LEU A 61 4.88 4.21 5.68
CA LEU A 61 3.47 3.90 5.86
C LEU A 61 3.28 2.43 6.22
N PHE A 62 2.53 2.16 7.29
CA PHE A 62 2.07 0.82 7.63
C PHE A 62 0.77 0.51 6.88
N GLN A 63 0.92 0.11 5.61
CA GLN A 63 -0.20 -0.13 4.68
C GLN A 63 -1.29 -1.07 5.20
N PRO A 64 -1.01 -2.14 5.97
CA PRO A 64 -2.07 -3.04 6.45
C PRO A 64 -3.17 -2.37 7.29
N LEU A 65 -2.92 -1.20 7.88
CA LEU A 65 -3.93 -0.45 8.64
C LEU A 65 -4.48 0.77 7.86
N LEU A 66 -4.12 0.92 6.58
CA LEU A 66 -4.50 2.10 5.82
C LEU A 66 -6.01 2.17 5.56
N TYR A 67 -6.69 1.01 5.42
CA TYR A 67 -8.14 0.96 5.29
C TYR A 67 -8.86 1.57 6.51
N GLN A 68 -8.28 1.47 7.73
CA GLN A 68 -8.85 2.11 8.91
C GLN A 68 -8.76 3.63 8.86
N VAL A 69 -7.75 4.19 8.18
CA VAL A 69 -7.71 5.63 7.91
C VAL A 69 -8.80 6.02 6.92
N ALA A 70 -8.97 5.22 5.85
CA ALA A 70 -10.00 5.44 4.83
C ALA A 70 -11.43 5.31 5.39
N THR A 71 -11.64 4.58 6.47
CA THR A 71 -12.94 4.37 7.12
C THR A 71 -13.05 5.05 8.50
N ALA A 72 -12.25 6.10 8.73
CA ALA A 72 -12.26 6.92 9.95
C ALA A 72 -11.97 6.17 11.28
N GLY A 73 -11.39 4.96 11.21
CA GLY A 73 -11.02 4.17 12.38
C GLY A 73 -9.71 4.63 13.04
N LEU A 74 -8.77 5.15 12.25
CA LEU A 74 -7.48 5.65 12.70
C LEU A 74 -7.13 6.97 12.04
N SER A 75 -6.30 7.79 12.69
CA SER A 75 -5.72 8.98 12.08
C SER A 75 -4.49 8.62 11.21
N PRO A 76 -4.16 9.43 10.18
CA PRO A 76 -2.98 9.22 9.36
C PRO A 76 -1.67 9.08 10.15
N ALA A 77 -1.52 9.86 11.23
CA ALA A 77 -0.32 9.87 12.05
C ALA A 77 -0.08 8.58 12.85
N GLN A 78 -1.12 7.76 13.04
CA GLN A 78 -1.03 6.48 13.77
C GLN A 78 -0.47 5.35 12.91
N VAL A 79 -0.66 5.42 11.59
CA VAL A 79 -0.21 4.39 10.64
C VAL A 79 1.05 4.81 9.86
N ALA A 80 1.53 6.03 10.07
CA ALA A 80 2.72 6.56 9.40
C ALA A 80 3.72 7.15 10.38
N MET A 81 4.99 7.10 10.02
CA MET A 81 6.08 7.69 10.80
C MET A 81 7.13 8.33 9.89
N PRO A 82 7.63 9.55 10.21
CA PRO A 82 8.67 10.18 9.42
C PRO A 82 9.91 9.28 9.30
N ILE A 83 10.41 9.09 8.07
CA ILE A 83 11.56 8.22 7.78
C ILE A 83 12.79 8.68 8.57
N ARG A 84 13.03 10.00 8.63
CA ARG A 84 14.15 10.58 9.39
C ARG A 84 14.05 10.26 10.89
N ARG A 85 12.83 10.18 11.46
CA ARG A 85 12.62 9.79 12.87
C ARG A 85 12.96 8.33 13.10
N ILE A 86 12.58 7.44 12.18
CA ILE A 86 12.88 6.00 12.28
C ILE A 86 14.40 5.78 12.25
N LEU A 87 15.11 6.47 11.35
CA LEU A 87 16.53 6.30 11.12
C LEU A 87 17.41 7.25 11.94
N SER A 88 16.84 8.09 12.83
CA SER A 88 17.56 9.15 13.56
C SER A 88 18.75 8.68 14.39
N ARG A 89 18.74 7.43 14.87
CA ARG A 89 19.82 6.83 15.67
C ARG A 89 20.85 6.07 14.81
N GLN A 90 20.76 6.17 13.48
CA GLN A 90 21.68 5.53 12.55
C GLN A 90 22.54 6.59 11.89
N ARG A 91 23.86 6.61 12.21
CA ARG A 91 24.78 7.68 11.79
C ARG A 91 25.22 7.58 10.33
N ASN A 92 25.21 6.37 9.74
CA ASN A 92 25.66 6.11 8.39
C ASN A 92 24.57 6.25 7.32
N VAL A 93 23.44 6.94 7.65
CA VAL A 93 22.31 7.10 6.73
C VAL A 93 21.94 8.55 6.50
N THR A 94 21.75 8.92 5.24
CA THR A 94 21.15 10.18 4.77
C THR A 94 19.80 9.88 4.12
N VAL A 95 18.79 10.70 4.39
CA VAL A 95 17.46 10.56 3.79
C VAL A 95 17.20 11.74 2.87
N LEU A 96 16.79 11.47 1.64
CA LEU A 96 16.41 12.48 0.65
C LEU A 96 14.94 12.29 0.29
N MET A 97 14.15 13.37 0.40
CA MET A 97 12.77 13.38 -0.09
C MET A 97 12.78 13.90 -1.53
N GLN A 98 12.94 12.97 -2.47
CA GLN A 98 13.01 13.26 -3.90
C GLN A 98 12.34 12.15 -4.73
N ARG A 99 11.98 12.48 -5.96
CA ARG A 99 11.47 11.52 -6.96
C ARG A 99 12.63 11.08 -7.85
N VAL A 100 12.80 9.78 -8.01
CA VAL A 100 13.73 9.20 -8.98
C VAL A 100 13.12 9.30 -10.37
N GLU A 101 13.89 9.76 -11.32
CA GLU A 101 13.52 9.92 -12.73
C GLU A 101 14.17 8.85 -13.61
N ARG A 102 15.45 8.60 -13.39
CA ARG A 102 16.25 7.66 -14.19
C ARG A 102 17.32 6.96 -13.33
N ILE A 103 17.76 5.80 -13.80
CA ILE A 103 18.90 5.06 -13.29
C ILE A 103 19.86 4.85 -14.45
N ASP A 104 21.09 5.36 -14.33
CA ASP A 104 22.19 5.08 -15.25
C ASP A 104 23.06 3.98 -14.66
N LYS A 105 22.95 2.77 -15.21
CA LYS A 105 23.68 1.61 -14.74
C LYS A 105 25.16 1.66 -15.12
N ALA A 106 25.47 2.22 -16.28
CA ALA A 106 26.87 2.29 -16.78
C ALA A 106 27.69 3.27 -15.96
N MET A 107 27.10 4.43 -15.64
CA MET A 107 27.75 5.45 -14.81
C MET A 107 27.51 5.23 -13.30
N GLN A 108 26.69 4.24 -12.92
CA GLN A 108 26.28 3.97 -11.53
C GLN A 108 25.67 5.20 -10.85
N LEU A 109 24.71 5.85 -11.52
CA LEU A 109 24.04 7.07 -11.05
C LEU A 109 22.52 6.86 -10.92
N VAL A 110 21.96 7.42 -9.86
CA VAL A 110 20.50 7.62 -9.71
C VAL A 110 20.23 9.09 -9.93
N GLU A 111 19.37 9.39 -10.90
CA GLU A 111 19.00 10.76 -11.26
C GLU A 111 17.66 11.16 -10.65
N THR A 112 17.61 12.36 -10.11
CA THR A 112 16.42 13.06 -9.63
C THR A 112 16.37 14.41 -10.35
N ALA A 113 15.28 15.17 -10.21
CA ALA A 113 15.15 16.48 -10.85
C ALA A 113 16.33 17.44 -10.52
N ASP A 114 16.89 17.31 -9.31
CA ASP A 114 17.86 18.30 -8.79
C ASP A 114 19.30 17.80 -8.82
N ARG A 115 19.54 16.49 -8.91
CA ARG A 115 20.90 15.92 -8.74
C ARG A 115 21.05 14.50 -9.30
N ALA A 116 22.30 14.12 -9.57
CA ALA A 116 22.75 12.76 -9.81
C ALA A 116 23.44 12.22 -8.55
N ILE A 117 23.05 11.02 -8.11
CA ILE A 117 23.53 10.40 -6.86
C ILE A 117 24.27 9.11 -7.23
N PRO A 118 25.61 9.07 -7.02
CA PRO A 118 26.39 7.90 -7.35
C PRO A 118 26.20 6.78 -6.33
N TYR A 119 26.31 5.53 -6.80
CA TYR A 119 26.22 4.35 -5.96
C TYR A 119 27.29 3.31 -6.32
N ASP A 120 27.71 2.56 -5.32
CA ASP A 120 28.46 1.32 -5.49
C ASP A 120 27.49 0.11 -5.40
N TYR A 121 26.47 0.21 -4.54
CA TYR A 121 25.35 -0.73 -4.44
C TYR A 121 24.01 0.01 -4.55
N LEU A 122 23.08 -0.55 -5.34
CA LEU A 122 21.74 0.01 -5.52
C LEU A 122 20.68 -0.98 -5.05
N ILE A 123 19.74 -0.52 -4.22
CA ILE A 123 18.57 -1.30 -3.78
C ILE A 123 17.30 -0.60 -4.28
N VAL A 124 16.57 -1.25 -5.19
CA VAL A 124 15.32 -0.73 -5.74
C VAL A 124 14.15 -1.36 -5.01
N ALA A 125 13.48 -0.57 -4.15
CA ALA A 125 12.40 -0.99 -3.26
C ALA A 125 11.16 -0.08 -3.40
N THR A 126 10.85 0.35 -4.62
CA THR A 126 9.86 1.39 -4.93
C THR A 126 8.39 0.93 -4.88
N GLY A 127 8.16 -0.36 -4.61
CA GLY A 127 6.85 -0.93 -4.35
C GLY A 127 5.93 -0.98 -5.57
N ALA A 128 4.62 -0.99 -5.32
CA ALA A 128 3.59 -1.10 -6.34
C ALA A 128 2.69 0.14 -6.40
N ARG A 129 1.94 0.26 -7.50
CA ARG A 129 0.86 1.22 -7.76
C ARG A 129 -0.45 0.48 -8.03
N HIS A 130 -1.55 1.20 -8.14
CA HIS A 130 -2.82 0.62 -8.60
C HIS A 130 -2.69 0.16 -10.06
N ALA A 131 -3.38 -0.91 -10.39
CA ALA A 131 -3.56 -1.40 -11.75
C ALA A 131 -5.05 -1.33 -12.08
N TYR A 132 -5.40 -0.57 -13.11
CA TYR A 132 -6.76 -0.47 -13.63
C TYR A 132 -6.95 -1.32 -14.90
N PHE A 133 -5.97 -2.20 -15.20
CA PHE A 133 -6.01 -3.18 -16.30
C PHE A 133 -6.27 -2.57 -17.68
N GLY A 134 -5.72 -1.40 -17.95
CA GLY A 134 -5.87 -0.65 -19.20
C GLY A 134 -6.97 0.42 -19.16
N HIS A 135 -7.65 0.59 -18.03
CA HIS A 135 -8.72 1.55 -17.80
C HIS A 135 -8.26 2.61 -16.79
N GLU A 136 -7.15 3.27 -17.08
CA GLU A 136 -6.56 4.27 -16.15
C GLU A 136 -7.51 5.46 -15.89
N GLU A 137 -8.50 5.71 -16.77
CA GLU A 137 -9.57 6.69 -16.62
C GLU A 137 -10.51 6.39 -15.45
N TRP A 138 -10.63 5.14 -15.01
CA TRP A 138 -11.45 4.78 -13.86
C TRP A 138 -10.89 5.29 -12.52
N ALA A 139 -9.62 5.70 -12.51
CA ALA A 139 -8.96 6.19 -11.29
C ALA A 139 -9.65 7.41 -10.67
N GLU A 140 -10.29 8.25 -11.49
CA GLU A 140 -11.03 9.43 -11.03
C GLU A 140 -12.31 9.03 -10.30
N SER A 141 -13.08 8.09 -10.85
CA SER A 141 -14.35 7.63 -10.29
C SER A 141 -14.16 6.59 -9.18
N ALA A 142 -13.15 5.73 -9.29
CA ALA A 142 -12.86 4.66 -8.34
C ALA A 142 -11.43 4.76 -7.79
N PRO A 143 -11.15 5.65 -6.83
CA PRO A 143 -9.82 5.78 -6.24
C PRO A 143 -9.39 4.48 -5.55
N GLY A 144 -8.12 4.15 -5.72
CA GLY A 144 -7.51 3.02 -5.02
C GLY A 144 -6.86 3.43 -3.69
N LEU A 145 -6.45 2.46 -2.86
CA LEU A 145 -5.94 2.67 -1.51
C LEU A 145 -4.46 2.26 -1.38
N LYS A 146 -3.53 3.20 -1.52
CA LYS A 146 -2.07 2.96 -1.40
C LYS A 146 -1.32 4.02 -0.59
N THR A 147 -1.89 5.21 -0.42
CA THR A 147 -1.23 6.35 0.22
C THR A 147 -2.13 6.98 1.27
N ILE A 148 -1.57 7.81 2.15
CA ILE A 148 -2.37 8.60 3.10
C ILE A 148 -3.33 9.53 2.35
N GLY A 149 -2.88 10.12 1.23
CA GLY A 149 -3.74 10.97 0.40
C GLY A 149 -4.96 10.20 -0.12
N ASP A 150 -4.75 9.00 -0.67
CA ASP A 150 -5.84 8.14 -1.12
C ASP A 150 -6.81 7.80 0.04
N ALA A 151 -6.26 7.45 1.21
CA ALA A 151 -7.08 7.09 2.37
C ALA A 151 -7.91 8.27 2.90
N THR A 152 -7.35 9.48 2.93
CA THR A 152 -8.08 10.68 3.35
C THR A 152 -9.12 11.11 2.31
N GLU A 153 -8.83 10.94 1.02
CA GLU A 153 -9.78 11.18 -0.05
C GLU A 153 -10.96 10.19 0.02
N ILE A 154 -10.67 8.89 0.13
CA ILE A 154 -11.72 7.86 0.28
C ILE A 154 -12.58 8.15 1.53
N ARG A 155 -11.97 8.52 2.65
CA ARG A 155 -12.68 8.90 3.87
C ARG A 155 -13.62 10.08 3.62
N ALA A 156 -13.13 11.11 2.95
CA ALA A 156 -13.95 12.27 2.61
C ALA A 156 -15.11 11.88 1.70
N ARG A 157 -14.90 11.05 0.66
CA ARG A 157 -15.96 10.55 -0.23
C ARG A 157 -17.03 9.77 0.54
N ILE A 158 -16.62 8.84 1.42
CA ILE A 158 -17.56 8.04 2.23
C ILE A 158 -18.40 8.94 3.15
N LEU A 159 -17.77 9.84 3.92
CA LEU A 159 -18.46 10.70 4.85
C LEU A 159 -19.34 11.73 4.14
N SER A 160 -18.85 12.35 3.06
CA SER A 160 -19.65 13.29 2.25
C SER A 160 -20.87 12.65 1.58
N ALA A 161 -20.82 11.34 1.30
CA ALA A 161 -21.98 10.63 0.78
C ALA A 161 -23.13 10.60 1.80
N PHE A 162 -22.85 10.36 3.09
CA PHE A 162 -23.84 10.45 4.16
C PHE A 162 -24.34 11.88 4.36
N GLU A 163 -23.46 12.89 4.41
CA GLU A 163 -23.85 14.31 4.55
C GLU A 163 -24.77 14.77 3.41
N ARG A 164 -24.45 14.38 2.18
CA ARG A 164 -25.29 14.72 1.01
C ARG A 164 -26.62 13.97 1.02
N ALA A 165 -26.64 12.72 1.50
CA ALA A 165 -27.87 11.95 1.64
C ALA A 165 -28.81 12.58 2.68
N GLU A 166 -28.29 13.13 3.79
CA GLU A 166 -29.05 13.81 4.85
C GLU A 166 -29.87 14.98 4.34
N VAL A 167 -29.32 15.76 3.39
CA VAL A 167 -30.01 16.96 2.85
C VAL A 167 -30.78 16.70 1.56
N THR A 168 -30.68 15.49 0.98
CA THR A 168 -31.30 15.15 -0.30
C THR A 168 -32.78 14.77 -0.11
N GLN A 169 -33.69 15.43 -0.85
CA GLN A 169 -35.12 15.15 -0.86
C GLN A 169 -35.49 14.01 -1.82
N ASP A 170 -34.73 13.79 -2.89
CA ASP A 170 -34.91 12.76 -3.89
C ASP A 170 -34.47 11.38 -3.35
N GLU A 171 -35.44 10.48 -3.17
CA GLU A 171 -35.18 9.12 -2.66
C GLU A 171 -34.24 8.32 -3.57
N LYS A 172 -34.39 8.41 -4.89
CA LYS A 172 -33.52 7.70 -5.84
C LYS A 172 -32.09 8.22 -5.75
N ARG A 173 -31.92 9.52 -5.58
CA ARG A 173 -30.59 10.13 -5.39
C ARG A 173 -30.00 9.73 -4.04
N ARG A 174 -30.83 9.63 -3.01
CA ARG A 174 -30.43 9.17 -1.66
C ARG A 174 -29.95 7.73 -1.69
N GLU A 175 -30.63 6.84 -2.40
CA GLU A 175 -30.19 5.45 -2.59
C GLU A 175 -28.82 5.36 -3.26
N VAL A 176 -28.56 6.18 -4.30
CA VAL A 176 -27.27 6.25 -4.98
C VAL A 176 -26.17 6.74 -4.03
N LEU A 177 -26.46 7.74 -3.20
CA LEU A 177 -25.53 8.29 -2.21
C LEU A 177 -25.22 7.29 -1.09
N LEU A 178 -26.18 6.48 -0.67
CA LEU A 178 -26.03 5.46 0.36
C LEU A 178 -25.58 4.09 -0.19
N THR A 179 -25.22 4.01 -1.48
CA THR A 179 -24.66 2.80 -2.09
C THR A 179 -23.14 2.96 -2.22
N PHE A 180 -22.39 2.02 -1.63
CA PHE A 180 -20.93 1.96 -1.65
C PHE A 180 -20.50 0.71 -2.39
N VAL A 181 -19.64 0.86 -3.42
CA VAL A 181 -19.13 -0.26 -4.21
C VAL A 181 -17.64 -0.40 -3.97
N VAL A 182 -17.21 -1.60 -3.57
CA VAL A 182 -15.79 -1.96 -3.44
C VAL A 182 -15.47 -3.00 -4.51
N ILE A 183 -14.51 -2.71 -5.38
CA ILE A 183 -14.11 -3.58 -6.48
C ILE A 183 -12.84 -4.33 -6.10
N GLY A 184 -12.91 -5.68 -6.05
CA GLY A 184 -11.81 -6.58 -5.72
C GLY A 184 -11.97 -7.24 -4.36
N GLY A 185 -12.08 -8.58 -4.34
CA GLY A 185 -12.27 -9.44 -3.17
C GLY A 185 -10.98 -9.88 -2.47
N GLY A 186 -9.85 -9.19 -2.72
CA GLY A 186 -8.62 -9.38 -1.97
C GLY A 186 -8.71 -8.85 -0.52
N PRO A 187 -7.65 -9.00 0.30
CA PRO A 187 -7.67 -8.55 1.70
C PRO A 187 -8.11 -7.09 1.87
N THR A 188 -7.59 -6.18 1.05
CA THR A 188 -7.93 -4.75 1.13
C THR A 188 -9.41 -4.50 0.87
N GLY A 189 -10.00 -5.15 -0.15
CA GLY A 189 -11.42 -4.96 -0.46
C GLY A 189 -12.34 -5.54 0.61
N VAL A 190 -12.02 -6.72 1.12
CA VAL A 190 -12.74 -7.36 2.24
C VAL A 190 -12.72 -6.49 3.50
N GLU A 191 -11.53 -5.99 3.89
CA GLU A 191 -11.35 -5.11 5.05
C GLU A 191 -12.08 -3.78 4.88
N MET A 192 -12.05 -3.19 3.68
CA MET A 192 -12.78 -1.95 3.39
C MET A 192 -14.29 -2.15 3.41
N ALA A 193 -14.81 -3.19 2.75
CA ALA A 193 -16.23 -3.46 2.70
C ALA A 193 -16.83 -3.70 4.10
N GLY A 194 -16.16 -4.52 4.90
CA GLY A 194 -16.52 -4.75 6.30
C GLY A 194 -16.48 -3.48 7.14
N ALA A 195 -15.41 -2.67 7.01
CA ALA A 195 -15.26 -1.44 7.77
C ALA A 195 -16.26 -0.35 7.38
N ILE A 196 -16.67 -0.26 6.10
CA ILE A 196 -17.75 0.64 5.63
C ILE A 196 -19.10 0.19 6.18
N ALA A 197 -19.39 -1.11 6.16
CA ALA A 197 -20.63 -1.66 6.72
C ALA A 197 -20.74 -1.40 8.23
N GLU A 198 -19.64 -1.56 8.98
CA GLU A 198 -19.59 -1.20 10.40
C GLU A 198 -19.75 0.30 10.63
N LEU A 199 -19.12 1.15 9.80
CA LEU A 199 -19.25 2.59 9.88
C LEU A 199 -20.71 3.00 9.75
N ALA A 200 -21.39 2.54 8.71
CA ALA A 200 -22.79 2.84 8.44
C ALA A 200 -23.73 2.36 9.56
N ARG A 201 -23.58 1.09 9.98
CA ARG A 201 -24.55 0.43 10.88
C ARG A 201 -24.30 0.61 12.37
N LYS A 202 -23.09 1.01 12.77
CA LYS A 202 -22.70 1.05 14.20
C LYS A 202 -22.13 2.40 14.63
N VAL A 203 -21.52 3.15 13.71
CA VAL A 203 -20.77 4.37 14.07
C VAL A 203 -21.62 5.61 13.79
N VAL A 204 -22.06 5.82 12.54
CA VAL A 204 -22.76 7.04 12.13
C VAL A 204 -24.28 6.95 12.23
N VAL A 205 -24.82 5.80 12.62
CA VAL A 205 -26.27 5.57 12.70
C VAL A 205 -27.02 6.57 13.59
N ARG A 206 -26.36 7.19 14.56
CA ARG A 206 -26.94 8.18 15.49
C ARG A 206 -26.61 9.62 15.14
N ASP A 207 -25.76 9.85 14.14
CA ASP A 207 -25.29 11.19 13.77
C ASP A 207 -26.34 11.93 12.92
N PHE A 208 -27.09 11.21 12.08
CA PHE A 208 -28.04 11.74 11.12
C PHE A 208 -29.50 11.70 11.64
N ARG A 209 -30.36 12.58 11.12
CA ARG A 209 -31.75 12.75 11.56
C ARG A 209 -32.78 12.43 10.48
N HIS A 210 -32.41 12.63 9.20
CA HIS A 210 -33.30 12.49 8.05
C HIS A 210 -33.03 11.24 7.23
N ILE A 211 -31.93 10.56 7.49
CA ILE A 211 -31.61 9.27 6.86
C ILE A 211 -31.42 8.17 7.91
N ASP A 212 -31.75 6.95 7.52
CA ASP A 212 -31.25 5.76 8.22
C ASP A 212 -29.92 5.34 7.62
N ALA A 213 -28.81 5.73 8.25
CA ALA A 213 -27.46 5.37 7.80
C ALA A 213 -27.24 3.84 7.78
N ALA A 214 -27.98 3.07 8.60
CA ALA A 214 -27.87 1.61 8.63
C ALA A 214 -28.46 0.95 7.37
N SER A 215 -29.33 1.65 6.63
CA SER A 215 -29.87 1.19 5.34
C SER A 215 -28.85 1.24 4.20
N ALA A 216 -27.64 1.81 4.43
CA ALA A 216 -26.61 1.90 3.41
C ALA A 216 -26.28 0.52 2.83
N ARG A 217 -26.28 0.47 1.49
CA ARG A 217 -25.95 -0.72 0.71
C ARG A 217 -24.43 -0.76 0.47
N VAL A 218 -23.77 -1.83 0.90
CA VAL A 218 -22.33 -2.05 0.65
C VAL A 218 -22.19 -3.27 -0.23
N VAL A 219 -21.58 -3.09 -1.41
CA VAL A 219 -21.42 -4.15 -2.42
C VAL A 219 -19.94 -4.40 -2.62
N LEU A 220 -19.51 -5.65 -2.46
CA LEU A 220 -18.15 -6.11 -2.79
C LEU A 220 -18.23 -6.92 -4.10
N VAL A 221 -17.58 -6.42 -5.14
CA VAL A 221 -17.53 -7.06 -6.47
C VAL A 221 -16.20 -7.76 -6.66
N GLU A 222 -16.21 -9.06 -7.00
CA GLU A 222 -15.03 -9.86 -7.27
C GLU A 222 -15.18 -10.60 -8.60
N ALA A 223 -14.19 -10.44 -9.49
CA ALA A 223 -14.17 -11.12 -10.79
C ALA A 223 -13.96 -12.63 -10.67
N GLY A 224 -13.20 -13.05 -9.66
CA GLY A 224 -12.95 -14.46 -9.36
C GLY A 224 -14.16 -15.15 -8.73
N ASN A 225 -14.07 -16.47 -8.60
CA ASN A 225 -15.14 -17.31 -8.05
C ASN A 225 -15.29 -17.23 -6.53
N ARG A 226 -14.39 -16.52 -5.83
CA ARG A 226 -14.40 -16.35 -4.37
C ARG A 226 -13.56 -15.17 -3.92
N ILE A 227 -13.91 -14.60 -2.79
CA ILE A 227 -13.08 -13.59 -2.11
C ILE A 227 -11.86 -14.25 -1.44
N LEU A 228 -10.83 -13.48 -1.10
CA LEU A 228 -9.58 -13.95 -0.49
C LEU A 228 -8.98 -15.18 -1.19
N PRO A 229 -8.74 -15.12 -2.51
CA PRO A 229 -8.33 -16.30 -3.30
C PRO A 229 -7.01 -16.91 -2.84
N ALA A 230 -6.14 -16.16 -2.17
CA ALA A 230 -4.89 -16.64 -1.59
C ALA A 230 -5.07 -17.47 -0.30
N MET A 231 -6.29 -17.53 0.25
CA MET A 231 -6.62 -18.35 1.42
C MET A 231 -7.29 -19.67 1.00
N PRO A 232 -7.25 -20.70 1.86
CA PRO A 232 -8.01 -21.94 1.66
C PRO A 232 -9.51 -21.65 1.44
N ALA A 233 -10.18 -22.44 0.61
CA ALA A 233 -11.59 -22.26 0.25
C ALA A 233 -12.52 -22.19 1.48
N CYS A 234 -12.24 -23.00 2.53
CA CYS A 234 -13.02 -22.97 3.76
C CYS A 234 -12.94 -21.61 4.49
N LEU A 235 -11.76 -20.97 4.54
CA LEU A 235 -11.60 -19.64 5.14
C LEU A 235 -12.21 -18.54 4.28
N SER A 236 -12.11 -18.65 2.96
CA SER A 236 -12.80 -17.77 2.01
C SER A 236 -14.31 -17.79 2.23
N ALA A 237 -14.91 -18.98 2.32
CA ALA A 237 -16.35 -19.15 2.58
C ALA A 237 -16.77 -18.62 3.99
N MET A 238 -15.90 -18.79 5.00
CA MET A 238 -16.14 -18.21 6.33
C MET A 238 -16.09 -16.67 6.29
N ALA A 239 -15.11 -16.09 5.59
CA ALA A 239 -15.00 -14.66 5.43
C ALA A 239 -16.20 -14.07 4.70
N GLN A 240 -16.69 -14.73 3.65
CA GLN A 240 -17.90 -14.31 2.92
C GLN A 240 -19.12 -14.29 3.84
N ARG A 241 -19.39 -15.39 4.57
CA ARG A 241 -20.50 -15.44 5.54
C ARG A 241 -20.39 -14.35 6.61
N GLN A 242 -19.19 -14.01 7.07
CA GLN A 242 -18.99 -12.93 8.02
C GLN A 242 -19.29 -11.57 7.42
N LEU A 243 -18.91 -11.30 6.15
CA LEU A 243 -19.25 -10.07 5.43
C LEU A 243 -20.76 -9.96 5.21
N GLU A 244 -21.41 -11.03 4.74
CA GLU A 244 -22.86 -11.10 4.54
C GLU A 244 -23.59 -10.88 5.88
N GLY A 245 -23.09 -11.42 6.98
CA GLY A 245 -23.59 -11.18 8.34
C GLY A 245 -23.45 -9.71 8.81
N LEU A 246 -22.53 -8.95 8.24
CA LEU A 246 -22.43 -7.49 8.41
C LEU A 246 -23.34 -6.73 7.44
N GLY A 247 -24.07 -7.42 6.54
CA GLY A 247 -24.95 -6.85 5.53
C GLY A 247 -24.20 -6.36 4.27
N VAL A 248 -23.00 -6.88 3.99
CA VAL A 248 -22.32 -6.64 2.72
C VAL A 248 -22.84 -7.62 1.68
N GLU A 249 -23.23 -7.11 0.52
CA GLU A 249 -23.59 -7.90 -0.66
C GLU A 249 -22.30 -8.33 -1.38
N VAL A 250 -22.02 -9.63 -1.46
CA VAL A 250 -20.82 -10.16 -2.11
C VAL A 250 -21.18 -10.72 -3.48
N LEU A 251 -20.68 -10.08 -4.54
CA LEU A 251 -20.88 -10.48 -5.93
C LEU A 251 -19.57 -11.06 -6.49
N SER A 252 -19.41 -12.36 -6.41
CA SER A 252 -18.29 -13.09 -7.02
C SER A 252 -18.65 -13.58 -8.44
N THR A 253 -17.62 -13.97 -9.20
CA THR A 253 -17.73 -14.41 -10.60
C THR A 253 -18.30 -13.30 -11.52
N ASN A 254 -18.03 -12.04 -11.16
CA ASN A 254 -18.58 -10.90 -11.88
C ASN A 254 -17.54 -9.77 -11.96
N ALA A 255 -17.03 -9.54 -13.15
CA ALA A 255 -16.06 -8.47 -13.40
C ALA A 255 -16.77 -7.13 -13.63
N VAL A 256 -16.14 -6.02 -13.23
CA VAL A 256 -16.56 -4.69 -13.66
C VAL A 256 -16.03 -4.46 -15.07
N THR A 257 -16.95 -4.07 -15.97
CA THR A 257 -16.66 -3.80 -17.39
C THR A 257 -16.67 -2.31 -17.71
N HIS A 258 -17.31 -1.50 -16.87
CA HIS A 258 -17.29 -0.04 -16.98
C HIS A 258 -17.40 0.59 -15.58
N CYS A 259 -16.75 1.73 -15.38
CA CYS A 259 -16.80 2.50 -14.14
C CYS A 259 -16.71 3.99 -14.46
N ASP A 260 -17.68 4.75 -13.94
CA ASP A 260 -17.76 6.21 -14.09
C ASP A 260 -18.31 6.88 -12.82
N ALA A 261 -18.71 8.15 -12.92
CA ALA A 261 -19.26 8.93 -11.81
C ALA A 261 -20.69 8.46 -11.39
N GLU A 262 -21.37 7.68 -12.23
CA GLU A 262 -22.72 7.15 -11.98
C GLU A 262 -22.70 5.77 -11.31
N GLY A 263 -21.55 5.09 -11.32
CA GLY A 263 -21.37 3.80 -10.69
C GLY A 263 -20.58 2.79 -11.53
N VAL A 264 -21.02 1.53 -11.53
CA VAL A 264 -20.33 0.45 -12.24
C VAL A 264 -21.31 -0.39 -13.07
N MET A 265 -20.80 -0.91 -14.20
CA MET A 265 -21.44 -1.94 -15.00
C MET A 265 -20.71 -3.26 -14.79
N LEU A 266 -21.45 -4.34 -14.60
CA LEU A 266 -20.92 -5.68 -14.41
C LEU A 266 -20.96 -6.49 -15.71
N ALA A 267 -20.18 -7.56 -15.78
CA ALA A 267 -20.09 -8.42 -16.96
C ALA A 267 -21.41 -9.14 -17.28
N ASP A 268 -22.29 -9.34 -16.30
CA ASP A 268 -23.63 -9.91 -16.51
C ASP A 268 -24.69 -8.88 -16.94
N GLY A 269 -24.28 -7.63 -17.20
CA GLY A 269 -25.15 -6.54 -17.65
C GLY A 269 -25.84 -5.77 -16.51
N ARG A 270 -25.66 -6.15 -15.24
CA ARG A 270 -26.20 -5.38 -14.10
C ARG A 270 -25.46 -4.05 -13.94
N GLN A 271 -26.21 -2.98 -13.78
CA GLN A 271 -25.69 -1.68 -13.37
C GLN A 271 -25.92 -1.47 -11.87
N ILE A 272 -24.88 -1.05 -11.16
CA ILE A 272 -24.95 -0.63 -9.77
C ILE A 272 -24.67 0.87 -9.72
N ARG A 273 -25.70 1.67 -9.51
CA ARG A 273 -25.57 3.11 -9.35
C ARG A 273 -25.00 3.43 -7.97
N SER A 274 -23.94 4.23 -7.93
CA SER A 274 -23.24 4.59 -6.70
C SER A 274 -22.45 5.87 -6.89
N SER A 275 -22.45 6.76 -5.92
CA SER A 275 -21.59 7.92 -5.88
C SER A 275 -20.23 7.67 -5.20
N CYS A 276 -20.01 6.46 -4.68
CA CYS A 276 -18.79 6.09 -3.98
C CYS A 276 -18.31 4.69 -4.40
N VAL A 277 -17.48 4.65 -5.43
CA VAL A 277 -16.83 3.44 -5.93
C VAL A 277 -15.37 3.45 -5.48
N LEU A 278 -14.87 2.31 -4.99
CA LEU A 278 -13.53 2.17 -4.44
C LEU A 278 -12.79 1.00 -5.12
N TRP A 279 -11.54 1.24 -5.52
CA TRP A 279 -10.74 0.25 -6.26
C TRP A 279 -9.78 -0.51 -5.34
N ALA A 280 -9.96 -1.82 -5.24
CA ALA A 280 -9.09 -2.75 -4.52
C ALA A 280 -8.68 -3.98 -5.37
N ALA A 281 -8.93 -3.96 -6.70
CA ALA A 281 -8.85 -5.14 -7.57
C ALA A 281 -7.46 -5.48 -8.09
N GLY A 282 -6.47 -4.61 -7.97
CA GLY A 282 -5.17 -4.96 -8.54
C GLY A 282 -4.04 -4.00 -8.21
N ILE A 283 -2.84 -4.54 -8.27
CA ILE A 283 -1.59 -3.79 -8.12
C ILE A 283 -0.64 -4.12 -9.27
N MET A 284 0.14 -3.14 -9.67
CA MET A 284 1.21 -3.26 -10.65
C MET A 284 2.50 -2.69 -10.05
N ALA A 285 3.64 -3.28 -10.35
CA ALA A 285 4.92 -2.77 -9.90
C ALA A 285 5.16 -1.33 -10.36
N SER A 286 6.05 -0.64 -9.67
CA SER A 286 6.54 0.67 -10.07
C SER A 286 7.30 0.61 -11.41
N LYS A 287 7.77 1.75 -11.89
CA LYS A 287 8.56 1.84 -13.13
C LYS A 287 9.99 1.25 -13.03
N ALA A 288 10.31 0.50 -11.97
CA ALA A 288 11.68 0.05 -11.69
C ALA A 288 12.28 -0.81 -12.81
N ALA A 289 11.54 -1.79 -13.32
CA ALA A 289 12.01 -2.61 -14.44
C ALA A 289 12.37 -1.74 -15.66
N LYS A 290 11.54 -0.73 -15.96
CA LYS A 290 11.81 0.22 -17.04
C LYS A 290 13.07 1.06 -16.79
N TRP A 291 13.28 1.57 -15.56
CA TRP A 291 14.47 2.35 -15.23
C TRP A 291 15.75 1.52 -15.33
N LEU A 292 15.65 0.22 -15.00
CA LEU A 292 16.76 -0.71 -15.05
C LEU A 292 16.99 -1.34 -16.43
N GLY A 293 16.05 -1.14 -17.39
CA GLY A 293 16.06 -1.91 -18.64
C GLY A 293 16.06 -3.42 -18.37
N ALA A 294 15.38 -3.85 -17.29
CA ALA A 294 15.29 -5.24 -16.88
C ALA A 294 14.04 -5.89 -17.47
N GLU A 295 14.11 -7.18 -17.73
CA GLU A 295 12.94 -7.99 -18.07
C GLU A 295 11.90 -7.93 -16.94
N ALA A 296 10.61 -7.92 -17.32
CA ALA A 296 9.51 -7.80 -16.38
C ALA A 296 8.44 -8.87 -16.61
N ASP A 297 7.79 -9.27 -15.53
CA ASP A 297 6.60 -10.12 -15.61
C ASP A 297 5.34 -9.32 -16.01
N ARG A 298 4.18 -10.01 -16.12
CA ARG A 298 2.89 -9.39 -16.47
C ARG A 298 2.44 -8.30 -15.50
N ALA A 299 2.88 -8.33 -14.24
CA ALA A 299 2.60 -7.30 -13.24
C ALA A 299 3.63 -6.15 -13.26
N GLY A 300 4.57 -6.14 -14.21
CA GLY A 300 5.64 -5.15 -14.35
C GLY A 300 6.75 -5.30 -13.30
N ARG A 301 6.84 -6.43 -12.60
CA ARG A 301 7.88 -6.70 -11.61
C ARG A 301 9.16 -7.10 -12.33
N ALA A 302 10.29 -6.50 -11.94
CA ALA A 302 11.58 -6.83 -12.52
C ALA A 302 11.96 -8.30 -12.19
N MET A 303 12.36 -9.04 -13.21
CA MET A 303 12.91 -10.39 -13.03
C MET A 303 14.24 -10.30 -12.29
N VAL A 304 14.41 -11.10 -11.27
CA VAL A 304 15.61 -11.16 -10.44
C VAL A 304 16.09 -12.60 -10.30
N ASP A 305 17.37 -12.76 -10.01
CA ASP A 305 17.97 -14.04 -9.67
C ASP A 305 17.66 -14.47 -8.22
N GLU A 306 18.20 -15.60 -7.82
CA GLU A 306 18.04 -16.15 -6.46
C GLU A 306 18.65 -15.28 -5.35
N ARG A 307 19.53 -14.35 -5.67
CA ARG A 307 20.16 -13.38 -4.74
C ARG A 307 19.45 -12.04 -4.70
N LEU A 308 18.37 -11.89 -5.49
CA LEU A 308 17.58 -10.67 -5.69
C LEU A 308 18.30 -9.61 -6.53
N ASN A 309 19.28 -9.99 -7.34
CA ASN A 309 19.96 -9.12 -8.29
C ASN A 309 19.23 -9.11 -9.64
N ILE A 310 19.34 -8.03 -10.40
CA ILE A 310 19.01 -8.08 -11.82
C ILE A 310 20.12 -8.82 -12.57
N PRO A 311 19.79 -9.61 -13.61
CA PRO A 311 20.80 -10.35 -14.37
C PRO A 311 21.97 -9.47 -14.81
N SER A 312 23.19 -10.00 -14.72
CA SER A 312 24.46 -9.34 -15.07
C SER A 312 24.87 -8.11 -14.23
N HIS A 313 24.25 -7.90 -13.06
CA HIS A 313 24.58 -6.77 -12.17
C HIS A 313 24.56 -7.21 -10.70
N ASP A 314 25.66 -7.70 -10.18
CA ASP A 314 25.79 -8.19 -8.79
C ASP A 314 25.63 -7.10 -7.72
N ASN A 315 25.65 -5.83 -8.12
CA ASN A 315 25.53 -4.67 -7.24
C ASN A 315 24.15 -3.98 -7.30
N ILE A 316 23.20 -4.48 -8.11
CA ILE A 316 21.85 -3.90 -8.23
C ILE A 316 20.81 -4.92 -7.77
N PHE A 317 20.16 -4.63 -6.65
CA PHE A 317 19.14 -5.46 -6.03
C PHE A 317 17.75 -4.88 -6.25
N VAL A 318 16.76 -5.74 -6.53
CA VAL A 318 15.35 -5.34 -6.61
C VAL A 318 14.55 -6.14 -5.59
N ILE A 319 13.74 -5.49 -4.76
CA ILE A 319 13.07 -6.12 -3.62
C ILE A 319 11.63 -5.63 -3.41
N GLY A 320 10.85 -6.43 -2.69
CA GLY A 320 9.44 -6.15 -2.38
C GLY A 320 8.53 -6.30 -3.60
N ASP A 321 7.45 -5.53 -3.64
CA ASP A 321 6.43 -5.62 -4.71
C ASP A 321 6.97 -5.23 -6.10
N THR A 322 8.22 -4.79 -6.18
CA THR A 322 8.92 -4.40 -7.41
C THR A 322 9.59 -5.58 -8.08
N ALA A 323 9.87 -6.67 -7.34
CA ALA A 323 10.63 -7.82 -7.80
C ALA A 323 9.75 -9.05 -8.07
N ALA A 324 10.00 -9.74 -9.19
CA ALA A 324 9.45 -11.05 -9.49
C ALA A 324 10.38 -12.13 -8.92
N VAL A 325 10.09 -12.59 -7.71
CA VAL A 325 10.91 -13.55 -6.97
C VAL A 325 10.22 -14.91 -6.98
N LYS A 326 10.96 -15.98 -7.23
CA LYS A 326 10.54 -17.36 -7.02
C LYS A 326 11.23 -17.94 -5.79
N ASN A 327 10.51 -18.74 -5.03
CA ASN A 327 11.06 -19.51 -3.93
C ASN A 327 11.72 -20.81 -4.46
N GLU A 328 12.37 -21.58 -3.63
CA GLU A 328 13.06 -22.84 -4.00
C GLU A 328 12.13 -23.86 -4.68
N ASP A 329 10.86 -23.88 -4.30
CA ASP A 329 9.81 -24.74 -4.89
C ASP A 329 9.26 -24.22 -6.23
N GLY A 330 9.84 -23.12 -6.76
CA GLY A 330 9.39 -22.44 -8.00
C GLY A 330 8.14 -21.57 -7.82
N CYS A 331 7.51 -21.57 -6.64
CA CYS A 331 6.34 -20.75 -6.37
C CYS A 331 6.69 -19.28 -6.27
N PRO A 332 5.85 -18.36 -6.81
CA PRO A 332 6.10 -16.94 -6.70
C PRO A 332 5.98 -16.47 -5.25
N VAL A 333 6.94 -15.66 -4.81
CA VAL A 333 6.89 -15.01 -3.50
C VAL A 333 5.80 -13.92 -3.52
N PRO A 334 4.88 -13.93 -2.53
CA PRO A 334 3.76 -12.98 -2.54
C PRO A 334 4.22 -11.53 -2.28
N SER A 335 3.55 -10.57 -2.94
CA SER A 335 3.77 -9.12 -2.76
C SER A 335 3.12 -8.63 -1.46
N ILE A 336 3.70 -8.99 -0.32
CA ILE A 336 3.23 -8.63 1.02
C ILE A 336 4.35 -8.08 1.90
N ALA A 337 3.99 -7.30 2.92
CA ALA A 337 4.94 -6.64 3.81
C ALA A 337 5.97 -7.60 4.48
N PRO A 338 5.60 -8.81 4.97
CA PRO A 338 6.56 -9.77 5.49
C PRO A 338 7.62 -10.23 4.48
N ALA A 339 7.23 -10.44 3.21
CA ALA A 339 8.16 -10.83 2.15
C ALA A 339 9.13 -9.68 1.84
N ALA A 340 8.62 -8.47 1.65
CA ALA A 340 9.45 -7.30 1.43
C ALA A 340 10.47 -7.07 2.57
N LYS A 341 10.06 -7.23 3.84
CA LYS A 341 10.97 -7.15 5.00
C LYS A 341 12.05 -8.22 4.98
N GLN A 342 11.71 -9.46 4.61
CA GLN A 342 12.68 -10.56 4.51
C GLN A 342 13.69 -10.28 3.40
N MET A 343 13.24 -9.84 2.22
CA MET A 343 14.11 -9.44 1.11
C MET A 343 15.06 -8.30 1.52
N GLY A 344 14.56 -7.24 2.18
CA GLY A 344 15.39 -6.13 2.65
C GLY A 344 16.48 -6.57 3.64
N LYS A 345 16.14 -7.46 4.58
CA LYS A 345 17.12 -8.03 5.52
C LYS A 345 18.15 -8.92 4.82
N HIS A 346 17.70 -9.67 3.80
CA HIS A 346 18.60 -10.51 3.00
C HIS A 346 19.60 -9.66 2.24
N VAL A 347 19.16 -8.63 1.52
CA VAL A 347 20.05 -7.74 0.74
C VAL A 347 21.04 -7.01 1.66
N ALA A 348 20.63 -6.62 2.87
CA ALA A 348 21.58 -6.03 3.82
C ALA A 348 22.69 -7.02 4.24
N ARG A 349 22.39 -8.31 4.37
CA ARG A 349 23.40 -9.36 4.62
C ARG A 349 24.24 -9.62 3.38
N ALA A 350 23.61 -9.67 2.19
CA ALA A 350 24.32 -9.85 0.93
C ALA A 350 25.37 -8.75 0.70
N ILE A 351 25.03 -7.48 0.91
CA ILE A 351 25.99 -6.36 0.78
C ILE A 351 27.13 -6.50 1.80
N ARG A 352 26.85 -6.90 3.05
CA ARG A 352 27.90 -7.14 4.05
C ARG A 352 28.82 -8.28 3.63
N ALA A 353 28.30 -9.37 3.09
CA ALA A 353 29.09 -10.49 2.59
C ALA A 353 29.97 -10.05 1.41
N LEU A 354 29.40 -9.34 0.42
CA LEU A 354 30.16 -8.81 -0.72
C LEU A 354 31.32 -7.91 -0.28
N MET A 355 31.09 -7.05 0.72
CA MET A 355 32.14 -6.19 1.27
C MET A 355 33.25 -6.97 2.00
N ALA A 356 32.91 -8.12 2.58
CA ALA A 356 33.88 -9.00 3.25
C ALA A 356 34.57 -9.96 2.28
N GLY A 357 34.14 -10.02 1.02
CA GLY A 357 34.59 -11.02 0.04
C GLY A 357 33.97 -12.41 0.25
N ASP A 358 32.90 -12.48 1.05
CA ASP A 358 32.22 -13.74 1.36
C ASP A 358 31.16 -14.08 0.29
N PRO A 359 30.79 -15.36 0.11
CA PRO A 359 29.72 -15.76 -0.80
C PRO A 359 28.36 -15.25 -0.33
N VAL A 360 27.51 -14.86 -1.29
CA VAL A 360 26.13 -14.43 -1.03
C VAL A 360 25.21 -15.66 -1.12
N GLU A 361 24.53 -15.94 -0.02
CA GLU A 361 23.53 -17.00 0.04
C GLU A 361 22.28 -16.66 -0.79
N PRO A 362 21.59 -17.65 -1.40
CA PRO A 362 20.30 -17.45 -2.05
C PRO A 362 19.23 -16.95 -1.07
N PHE A 363 18.29 -16.15 -1.59
CA PHE A 363 17.13 -15.73 -0.82
C PHE A 363 16.12 -16.85 -0.64
N ARG A 364 15.67 -17.07 0.59
CA ARG A 364 14.65 -18.06 0.94
C ARG A 364 13.50 -17.38 1.66
N TYR A 365 12.32 -17.38 1.03
CA TYR A 365 11.12 -16.83 1.65
C TYR A 365 10.53 -17.82 2.66
N ARG A 366 10.29 -17.36 3.87
CA ARG A 366 9.58 -18.11 4.91
C ARG A 366 8.19 -17.53 5.08
N HIS A 367 7.19 -18.27 4.63
CA HIS A 367 5.80 -17.87 4.80
C HIS A 367 5.41 -17.86 6.29
N ARG A 368 4.75 -16.77 6.74
CA ARG A 368 4.34 -16.59 8.13
C ARG A 368 2.84 -16.60 8.35
N GLY A 369 2.09 -16.98 7.34
CA GLY A 369 0.63 -17.01 7.34
C GLY A 369 0.00 -15.82 6.65
N ASN A 370 -1.29 -15.97 6.36
CA ASN A 370 -2.18 -14.96 5.81
C ASN A 370 -3.23 -14.58 6.86
N LEU A 371 -3.51 -13.29 6.97
CA LEU A 371 -4.46 -12.72 7.92
C LEU A 371 -5.34 -11.71 7.18
N ALA A 372 -6.65 -11.75 7.39
CA ALA A 372 -7.57 -10.72 6.94
C ALA A 372 -8.66 -10.50 8.00
N THR A 373 -8.93 -9.25 8.35
CA THR A 373 -10.07 -8.91 9.20
C THR A 373 -11.29 -8.60 8.32
N ILE A 374 -12.45 -8.95 8.81
CA ILE A 374 -13.74 -8.72 8.14
C ILE A 374 -14.49 -7.61 8.87
N GLY A 375 -14.37 -7.60 10.17
CA GLY A 375 -15.02 -6.64 11.04
C GLY A 375 -14.65 -6.90 12.49
N ARG A 376 -15.36 -6.25 13.40
CA ARG A 376 -15.16 -6.44 14.82
C ARG A 376 -15.53 -7.86 15.25
N LYS A 377 -14.59 -8.55 15.91
CA LYS A 377 -14.70 -9.97 16.32
C LYS A 377 -14.75 -10.95 15.16
N ALA A 378 -14.49 -10.49 13.93
CA ALA A 378 -14.57 -11.28 12.72
C ALA A 378 -13.29 -11.13 11.89
N ALA A 379 -12.55 -12.22 11.73
CA ALA A 379 -11.34 -12.31 10.91
C ALA A 379 -11.12 -13.76 10.47
N VAL A 380 -10.19 -13.97 9.54
CA VAL A 380 -9.68 -15.27 9.15
C VAL A 380 -8.17 -15.26 9.16
N ALA A 381 -7.57 -16.38 9.55
CA ALA A 381 -6.12 -16.54 9.63
C ALA A 381 -5.72 -17.94 9.16
N ASP A 382 -4.70 -18.00 8.29
CA ASP A 382 -4.12 -19.22 7.79
C ASP A 382 -2.62 -19.26 8.09
N PHE A 383 -2.19 -20.20 8.91
CA PHE A 383 -0.78 -20.46 9.24
C PHE A 383 -0.29 -21.78 8.64
N GLY A 384 -0.96 -22.27 7.60
CA GLY A 384 -0.70 -23.56 6.99
C GLY A 384 -1.28 -24.71 7.81
N ARG A 385 -0.65 -25.08 8.93
CA ARG A 385 -1.13 -26.14 9.84
C ARG A 385 -2.32 -25.72 10.70
N PHE A 386 -2.41 -24.45 11.04
CA PHE A 386 -3.46 -23.90 11.91
C PHE A 386 -4.29 -22.88 11.14
N ARG A 387 -5.61 -23.06 11.17
CA ARG A 387 -6.58 -22.14 10.57
C ARG A 387 -7.51 -21.63 11.65
N LEU A 388 -7.70 -20.33 11.71
CA LEU A 388 -8.56 -19.69 12.69
C LEU A 388 -9.59 -18.82 11.96
N SER A 389 -10.77 -18.67 12.57
CA SER A 389 -11.80 -17.75 12.10
C SER A 389 -12.55 -17.11 13.28
N GLY A 390 -13.28 -16.03 13.01
CA GLY A 390 -14.07 -15.31 14.03
C GLY A 390 -13.19 -14.61 15.05
N TYR A 391 -13.58 -14.70 16.33
CA TYR A 391 -12.96 -13.94 17.42
C TYR A 391 -11.49 -14.28 17.67
N SER A 392 -11.12 -15.55 17.62
CA SER A 392 -9.73 -16.00 17.81
C SER A 392 -8.80 -15.47 16.72
N ALA A 393 -9.23 -15.55 15.46
CA ALA A 393 -8.49 -14.96 14.35
C ALA A 393 -8.38 -13.45 14.47
N TRP A 394 -9.43 -12.78 14.93
CA TRP A 394 -9.45 -11.34 15.16
C TRP A 394 -8.47 -10.90 16.25
N LEU A 395 -8.36 -11.63 17.37
CA LEU A 395 -7.35 -11.36 18.40
C LEU A 395 -5.93 -11.49 17.85
N VAL A 396 -5.66 -12.58 17.12
CA VAL A 396 -4.34 -12.81 16.49
C VAL A 396 -4.04 -11.72 15.47
N TRP A 397 -5.02 -11.30 14.67
CA TRP A 397 -4.88 -10.20 13.71
C TRP A 397 -4.48 -8.89 14.41
N ASN A 398 -5.18 -8.51 15.48
CA ASN A 398 -4.90 -7.29 16.25
C ASN A 398 -3.49 -7.33 16.85
N LEU A 399 -3.12 -8.42 17.52
CA LEU A 399 -1.79 -8.56 18.13
C LEU A 399 -0.67 -8.52 17.09
N ALA A 400 -0.85 -9.19 15.95
CA ALA A 400 0.14 -9.19 14.87
C ALA A 400 0.31 -7.79 14.28
N HIS A 401 -0.78 -7.06 13.99
CA HIS A 401 -0.71 -5.73 13.39
C HIS A 401 -0.12 -4.71 14.36
N LEU A 402 -0.48 -4.78 15.65
CA LEU A 402 0.11 -3.94 16.68
C LEU A 402 1.61 -4.21 16.84
N TRP A 403 2.04 -5.48 16.83
CA TRP A 403 3.44 -5.86 16.93
C TRP A 403 4.29 -5.32 15.77
N PHE A 404 3.77 -5.41 14.54
CA PHE A 404 4.48 -4.97 13.34
C PHE A 404 4.41 -3.46 13.08
N LEU A 405 3.53 -2.74 13.77
CA LEU A 405 3.40 -1.28 13.64
C LEU A 405 4.69 -0.59 14.09
N VAL A 406 5.15 0.38 13.31
CA VAL A 406 6.41 1.09 13.57
C VAL A 406 6.22 2.14 14.65
N GLY A 407 7.11 2.10 15.66
CA GLY A 407 7.16 3.07 16.75
C GLY A 407 6.30 2.70 17.97
N PHE A 408 6.92 2.76 19.14
CA PHE A 408 6.24 2.43 20.41
C PHE A 408 5.01 3.32 20.68
N ARG A 409 5.17 4.64 20.45
CA ARG A 409 4.07 5.60 20.62
C ARG A 409 2.85 5.23 19.75
N ASN A 410 3.07 4.89 18.49
CA ASN A 410 1.97 4.53 17.59
C ASN A 410 1.29 3.23 18.03
N ARG A 411 2.06 2.23 18.48
CA ARG A 411 1.49 0.98 19.04
C ARG A 411 0.58 1.26 20.23
N LEU A 412 1.03 2.11 21.16
CA LEU A 412 0.25 2.45 22.36
C LEU A 412 -1.03 3.21 22.00
N LEU A 413 -0.94 4.21 21.11
CA LEU A 413 -2.11 4.99 20.67
C LEU A 413 -3.12 4.12 19.93
N VAL A 414 -2.68 3.29 18.99
CA VAL A 414 -3.58 2.37 18.27
C VAL A 414 -4.22 1.36 19.23
N PHE A 415 -3.47 0.84 20.19
CA PHE A 415 -4.01 -0.06 21.20
C PHE A 415 -5.11 0.60 22.03
N ILE A 416 -4.89 1.83 22.50
CA ILE A 416 -5.89 2.60 23.25
C ILE A 416 -7.12 2.90 22.40
N ASP A 417 -6.94 3.39 21.17
CA ASP A 417 -8.04 3.72 20.28
C ASP A 417 -8.87 2.47 19.89
N TRP A 418 -8.22 1.33 19.65
CA TRP A 418 -8.93 0.07 19.44
C TRP A 418 -9.70 -0.37 20.68
N GLY A 419 -9.10 -0.20 21.88
CA GLY A 419 -9.77 -0.49 23.15
C GLY A 419 -11.01 0.38 23.36
N LEU A 420 -10.89 1.69 23.17
CA LEU A 420 -12.02 2.62 23.25
C LEU A 420 -13.08 2.34 22.18
N ALA A 421 -12.68 2.18 20.92
CA ALA A 421 -13.59 1.81 19.85
C ALA A 421 -14.29 0.48 20.10
N TYR A 422 -13.61 -0.47 20.76
CA TYR A 422 -14.21 -1.73 21.17
C TYR A 422 -15.32 -1.56 22.22
N LEU A 423 -15.23 -0.58 23.08
CA LEU A 423 -16.24 -0.30 24.13
C LEU A 423 -17.39 0.57 23.59
N SER A 424 -17.07 1.67 22.91
CA SER A 424 -18.03 2.73 22.55
C SER A 424 -18.52 2.72 21.11
N TYR A 425 -17.84 2.01 20.17
CA TYR A 425 -17.98 2.16 18.73
C TYR A 425 -17.61 3.54 18.19
N GLU A 426 -17.13 4.46 19.01
CA GLU A 426 -16.73 5.78 18.55
C GLU A 426 -15.47 5.71 17.66
N ARG A 427 -15.48 6.49 16.58
CA ARG A 427 -14.33 6.70 15.70
C ARG A 427 -14.04 8.19 15.65
N SER A 428 -12.94 8.61 16.25
CA SER A 428 -12.57 10.03 16.38
C SER A 428 -12.11 10.69 15.08
N ALA A 429 -11.72 9.93 14.06
CA ALA A 429 -11.16 10.44 12.82
C ALA A 429 -12.20 10.75 11.73
N ARG A 430 -13.47 10.99 12.08
CA ARG A 430 -14.58 11.32 11.16
C ARG A 430 -14.53 12.77 10.70
N LEU A 431 -13.43 13.18 10.10
CA LEU A 431 -13.26 14.54 9.60
C LEU A 431 -13.19 14.52 8.08
N ILE A 432 -13.99 15.39 7.45
CA ILE A 432 -13.89 15.74 6.03
C ILE A 432 -12.88 16.88 5.95
N THR A 433 -11.76 16.66 5.28
CA THR A 433 -10.71 17.69 5.12
C THR A 433 -10.79 18.28 3.72
N ASP A 434 -10.69 19.61 3.64
CA ASP A 434 -11.07 20.55 2.56
C ASP A 434 -10.44 20.31 1.17
N ARG A 435 -10.57 19.16 0.55
CA ARG A 435 -10.19 18.96 -0.86
C ARG A 435 -11.37 18.78 -1.82
N HIS A 436 -12.63 18.90 -1.38
CA HIS A 436 -13.82 18.59 -2.18
C HIS A 436 -14.81 19.73 -2.38
N GLU A 437 -14.37 20.98 -2.28
CA GLU A 437 -15.13 22.15 -2.77
C GLU A 437 -14.80 22.47 -4.25
N ARG A 438 -14.70 21.44 -5.11
CA ARG A 438 -14.66 21.67 -6.56
C ARG A 438 -15.61 20.76 -7.30
#